data_0c428d35b8e2756acf432f0c094c13a7
#
_entry.id   0c428d35b8e2756acf432f0c094c13a7
#
_cell.length_a   1.000
_cell.length_b   1.000
_cell.length_c   1.000
_cell.angle_alpha   90.00
_cell.angle_beta   90.00
_cell.angle_gamma   90.00
#
_symmetry.space_group_name_H-M   'P 1'
#
loop_
_entity.id
_entity.type
_entity.pdbx_description
1 polymer ?
#
loop_
_entity_poly.entity_id
_entity_poly.type
_entity_poly.pdbx_seq_one_letter_code
_entity_poly.pdbx_strand_id
1 'polypeptide(L)'
;MKEYTNKDVGTFGENECLKYVKKVKKYKILGKNVTIGHLEADIIAYDKEHIIIIEVKTRREDKNNPFRPATAVNYSKQSNLINFAYAYVKSLPKRFDGKSIRIDVCEITAKVDEKLTLCSLNYIENAVTR
;
A
#
# COMPACT_ATOMS: atom_id res chain seq x y z
N MET A 1 -2.55 -8.68 -28.98
CA MET A 1 -2.38 -8.79 -27.48
C MET A 1 -2.00 -7.43 -26.92
N LYS A 2 -2.69 -7.01 -25.88
CA LYS A 2 -2.40 -5.73 -25.23
C LYS A 2 -1.20 -5.87 -24.31
N GLU A 3 -0.26 -4.93 -24.41
CA GLU A 3 0.88 -4.87 -23.50
C GLU A 3 0.58 -3.92 -22.35
N TYR A 4 1.04 -4.28 -21.16
CA TYR A 4 0.89 -3.46 -19.96
C TYR A 4 2.27 -3.02 -19.46
N THR A 5 2.39 -1.73 -19.19
CA THR A 5 3.62 -1.17 -18.64
C THR A 5 3.72 -1.47 -17.14
N ASN A 6 4.89 -1.24 -16.56
CA ASN A 6 5.06 -1.35 -15.11
C ASN A 6 4.15 -0.37 -14.37
N LYS A 7 3.92 0.81 -14.96
CA LYS A 7 2.99 1.79 -14.41
C LYS A 7 1.56 1.25 -14.39
N ASP A 8 1.13 0.59 -15.48
CA ASP A 8 -0.20 -0.03 -15.54
C ASP A 8 -0.37 -1.07 -14.45
N VAL A 9 0.64 -1.93 -14.27
CA VAL A 9 0.61 -2.98 -13.25
C VAL A 9 0.58 -2.38 -11.85
N GLY A 10 1.37 -1.34 -11.60
CA GLY A 10 1.36 -0.63 -10.32
C GLY A 10 0.02 0.00 -10.01
N THR A 11 -0.58 0.67 -10.98
CA THR A 11 -1.91 1.29 -10.83
C THR A 11 -2.98 0.23 -10.55
N PHE A 12 -2.90 -0.90 -11.25
CA PHE A 12 -3.79 -2.02 -10.99
C PHE A 12 -3.68 -2.50 -9.54
N GLY A 13 -2.45 -2.68 -9.03
CA GLY A 13 -2.21 -3.12 -7.67
C GLY A 13 -2.76 -2.15 -6.63
N GLU A 14 -2.55 -0.85 -6.83
CA GLU A 14 -3.07 0.18 -5.93
C GLU A 14 -4.60 0.16 -5.89
N ASN A 15 -5.24 0.00 -7.06
CA ASN A 15 -6.71 -0.07 -7.13
C ASN A 15 -7.26 -1.33 -6.45
N GLU A 16 -6.57 -2.46 -6.60
CA GLU A 16 -6.98 -3.70 -5.92
C GLU A 16 -6.80 -3.60 -4.41
N CYS A 17 -5.71 -3.00 -3.96
CA CYS A 17 -5.50 -2.74 -2.54
C CYS A 17 -6.60 -1.82 -1.99
N LEU A 18 -6.91 -0.75 -2.72
CA LEU A 18 -7.94 0.21 -2.31
C LEU A 18 -9.28 -0.49 -2.11
N LYS A 19 -9.68 -1.35 -3.05
CA LYS A 19 -10.90 -2.14 -2.92
C LYS A 19 -10.88 -3.02 -1.68
N TYR A 20 -9.76 -3.68 -1.45
CA TYR A 20 -9.62 -4.59 -0.31
C TYR A 20 -9.78 -3.85 1.02
N VAL A 21 -9.06 -2.76 1.21
CA VAL A 21 -9.10 -2.04 2.49
C VAL A 21 -10.46 -1.40 2.74
N LYS A 22 -11.17 -0.99 1.70
CA LYS A 22 -12.53 -0.44 1.83
C LYS A 22 -13.56 -1.51 2.15
N LYS A 23 -13.53 -2.63 1.42
CA LYS A 23 -14.58 -3.66 1.48
C LYS A 23 -14.34 -4.71 2.56
N VAL A 24 -13.10 -5.15 2.72
CA VAL A 24 -12.75 -6.20 3.66
C VAL A 24 -12.36 -5.64 5.02
N LYS A 25 -11.41 -4.69 5.02
CA LYS A 25 -10.95 -4.07 6.26
C LYS A 25 -11.91 -3.03 6.80
N LYS A 26 -12.75 -2.45 5.94
CA LYS A 26 -13.70 -1.39 6.31
C LYS A 26 -13.02 -0.12 6.77
N TYR A 27 -11.80 0.13 6.27
CA TYR A 27 -11.09 1.38 6.55
C TYR A 27 -11.69 2.52 5.74
N LYS A 28 -11.59 3.71 6.28
CA LYS A 28 -11.93 4.94 5.56
C LYS A 28 -10.67 5.51 4.93
N ILE A 29 -10.79 6.05 3.75
CA ILE A 29 -9.64 6.53 2.98
C ILE A 29 -9.44 8.01 3.22
N LEU A 30 -8.19 8.41 3.54
CA LEU A 30 -7.78 9.79 3.68
C LEU A 30 -7.12 10.33 2.41
N GLY A 31 -6.41 9.48 1.68
CA GLY A 31 -5.76 9.93 0.46
C GLY A 31 -5.10 8.80 -0.31
N LYS A 32 -4.70 9.14 -1.54
CA LYS A 32 -3.98 8.24 -2.46
C LYS A 32 -2.80 9.01 -3.05
N ASN A 33 -1.66 8.35 -3.19
CA ASN A 33 -0.47 8.93 -3.82
C ASN A 33 -0.15 10.30 -3.24
N VAL A 34 -0.10 10.36 -1.91
CA VAL A 34 0.15 11.62 -1.18
C VAL A 34 1.65 11.81 -1.03
N THR A 35 2.11 13.02 -1.35
CA THR A 35 3.53 13.37 -1.23
C THR A 35 3.74 14.47 -0.20
N ILE A 36 4.84 14.39 0.55
CA ILE A 36 5.32 15.44 1.44
C ILE A 36 6.80 15.60 1.14
N GLY A 37 7.15 16.70 0.44
CA GLY A 37 8.49 16.86 -0.09
C GLY A 37 8.83 15.74 -1.07
N HIS A 38 9.88 14.98 -0.79
CA HIS A 38 10.29 13.82 -1.60
C HIS A 38 9.71 12.49 -1.08
N LEU A 39 8.95 12.54 0.01
CA LEU A 39 8.36 11.35 0.62
C LEU A 39 6.98 11.09 0.03
N GLU A 40 6.62 9.82 -0.12
CA GLU A 40 5.35 9.43 -0.73
C GLU A 40 4.74 8.24 -0.01
N ALA A 41 3.40 8.23 0.05
CA ALA A 41 2.62 7.09 0.51
C ALA A 41 1.57 6.73 -0.54
N ASP A 42 1.41 5.46 -0.81
CA ASP A 42 0.47 4.99 -1.84
C ASP A 42 -0.98 5.18 -1.42
N ILE A 43 -1.32 4.77 -0.22
CA ILE A 43 -2.68 4.90 0.33
C ILE A 43 -2.57 5.30 1.79
N ILE A 44 -3.44 6.21 2.20
CA ILE A 44 -3.57 6.57 3.62
C ILE A 44 -5.03 6.33 4.01
N ALA A 45 -5.21 5.59 5.08
CA ALA A 45 -6.53 5.22 5.58
C ALA A 45 -6.59 5.41 7.09
N TYR A 46 -7.77 5.19 7.66
CA TYR A 46 -7.91 5.22 9.11
C TYR A 46 -9.05 4.31 9.56
N ASP A 47 -8.94 3.86 10.79
CA ASP A 47 -10.01 3.20 11.49
C ASP A 47 -10.22 3.93 12.83
N LYS A 48 -10.94 3.29 13.75
CA LYS A 48 -11.25 3.90 15.05
C LYS A 48 -9.99 4.21 15.86
N GLU A 49 -8.95 3.39 15.74
CA GLU A 49 -7.77 3.47 16.59
C GLU A 49 -6.50 3.93 15.89
N HIS A 50 -6.46 3.87 14.56
CA HIS A 50 -5.21 4.05 13.80
C HIS A 50 -5.33 5.02 12.65
N ILE A 51 -4.21 5.71 12.38
CA ILE A 51 -3.91 6.27 11.06
C ILE A 51 -3.03 5.23 10.38
N ILE A 52 -3.40 4.79 9.19
CA ILE A 52 -2.77 3.65 8.52
C ILE A 52 -2.13 4.12 7.22
N ILE A 53 -0.81 4.03 7.16
CA ILE A 53 -0.04 4.31 5.94
C ILE A 53 0.17 2.97 5.24
N ILE A 54 -0.25 2.87 3.99
CA ILE A 54 -0.22 1.59 3.27
C ILE A 54 0.72 1.70 2.09
N GLU A 55 1.75 0.86 2.08
CA GLU A 55 2.66 0.68 0.95
C GLU A 55 2.15 -0.48 0.11
N VAL A 56 1.95 -0.23 -1.18
CA VAL A 56 1.47 -1.26 -2.11
C VAL A 56 2.65 -1.78 -2.92
N LYS A 57 2.87 -3.07 -2.88
CA LYS A 57 3.89 -3.77 -3.67
C LYS A 57 3.19 -4.65 -4.69
N THR A 58 3.36 -4.32 -5.97
CA THR A 58 2.74 -5.08 -7.05
C THR A 58 3.81 -5.75 -7.87
N ARG A 59 3.60 -7.01 -8.18
CA ARG A 59 4.46 -7.77 -9.08
C ARG A 59 3.61 -8.57 -10.05
N ARG A 60 4.22 -8.91 -11.20
CA ARG A 60 3.59 -9.80 -12.17
C ARG A 60 3.70 -11.24 -11.66
N GLU A 61 2.70 -12.05 -11.96
CA GLU A 61 2.78 -13.48 -11.70
C GLU A 61 3.97 -14.07 -12.44
N ASP A 62 4.74 -14.89 -11.75
CA ASP A 62 5.86 -15.63 -12.34
C ASP A 62 5.53 -17.12 -12.29
N LYS A 63 5.10 -17.67 -13.43
CA LYS A 63 4.70 -19.08 -13.55
C LYS A 63 5.87 -20.04 -13.33
N ASN A 64 7.10 -19.57 -13.58
CA ASN A 64 8.30 -20.37 -13.39
C ASN A 64 8.78 -20.36 -11.94
N ASN A 65 8.28 -19.44 -11.13
CA ASN A 65 8.63 -19.31 -9.72
C ASN A 65 7.41 -18.84 -8.91
N PRO A 66 6.37 -19.70 -8.81
CA PRO A 66 5.12 -19.29 -8.15
C PRO A 66 5.28 -19.02 -6.65
N PHE A 67 6.35 -19.54 -6.05
CA PHE A 67 6.63 -19.39 -4.62
C PHE A 67 7.70 -18.32 -4.36
N ARG A 68 7.94 -17.44 -5.33
CA ARG A 68 8.90 -16.34 -5.15
C ARG A 68 8.53 -15.54 -3.91
N PRO A 69 9.50 -15.30 -2.99
CA PRO A 69 9.22 -14.53 -1.80
C PRO A 69 8.73 -13.12 -2.16
N ALA A 70 7.86 -12.59 -1.33
CA ALA A 70 7.44 -11.21 -1.47
C ALA A 70 8.65 -10.29 -1.34
N THR A 71 8.64 -9.20 -2.11
CA THR A 71 9.71 -8.22 -2.04
C THR A 71 9.59 -7.45 -0.73
N ALA A 72 10.54 -7.67 0.17
CA ALA A 72 10.56 -6.96 1.44
C ALA A 72 10.77 -5.45 1.19
N VAL A 73 10.13 -4.63 2.01
CA VAL A 73 10.38 -3.19 2.01
C VAL A 73 11.77 -2.97 2.62
N ASN A 74 12.70 -2.39 1.86
CA ASN A 74 14.07 -2.21 2.34
C ASN A 74 14.15 -1.14 3.43
N TYR A 75 15.28 -1.09 4.13
CA TYR A 75 15.47 -0.19 5.26
C TYR A 75 15.25 1.28 4.91
N SER A 76 15.78 1.72 3.77
CA SER A 76 15.63 3.11 3.32
C SER A 76 14.15 3.46 3.10
N LYS A 77 13.41 2.57 2.47
CA LYS A 77 11.97 2.76 2.24
C LYS A 77 11.18 2.74 3.55
N GLN A 78 11.56 1.88 4.49
CA GLN A 78 10.94 1.84 5.82
C GLN A 78 11.14 3.17 6.55
N SER A 79 12.36 3.72 6.53
CA SER A 79 12.66 5.02 7.14
C SER A 79 11.84 6.13 6.49
N ASN A 80 11.70 6.11 5.17
CA ASN A 80 10.91 7.09 4.45
C ASN A 80 9.44 7.03 4.84
N LEU A 81 8.88 5.83 4.98
CA LEU A 81 7.49 5.65 5.40
C LEU A 81 7.24 6.15 6.83
N ILE A 82 8.19 5.88 7.73
CA ILE A 82 8.10 6.36 9.11
C ILE A 82 8.15 7.88 9.14
N ASN A 83 9.08 8.49 8.41
CA ASN A 83 9.21 9.95 8.34
C ASN A 83 7.97 10.58 7.70
N PHE A 84 7.43 9.97 6.66
CA PHE A 84 6.19 10.42 6.04
C PHE A 84 5.06 10.43 7.07
N ALA A 85 4.92 9.32 7.81
CA ALA A 85 3.84 9.16 8.78
C ALA A 85 3.87 10.26 9.84
N TYR A 86 5.04 10.54 10.41
CA TYR A 86 5.16 11.62 11.40
C TYR A 86 4.83 12.99 10.84
N ALA A 87 5.31 13.29 9.64
CA ALA A 87 5.01 14.57 8.99
C ALA A 87 3.52 14.70 8.67
N TYR A 88 2.93 13.61 8.20
CA TYR A 88 1.53 13.61 7.79
C TYR A 88 0.57 13.85 8.96
N VAL A 89 0.77 13.15 10.08
CA VAL A 89 -0.15 13.27 11.21
C VAL A 89 -0.14 14.67 11.83
N LYS A 90 0.97 15.40 11.72
CA LYS A 90 1.04 16.79 12.18
C LYS A 90 0.10 17.70 11.41
N SER A 91 -0.25 17.34 10.19
CA SER A 91 -1.13 18.15 9.33
C SER A 91 -2.61 17.84 9.50
N LEU A 92 -2.94 16.79 10.25
CA LEU A 92 -4.32 16.31 10.38
C LEU A 92 -5.13 17.16 11.37
N PRO A 93 -6.45 17.27 11.14
CA PRO A 93 -7.34 17.93 12.11
C PRO A 93 -7.34 17.25 13.47
N LYS A 94 -7.71 18.00 14.50
CA LYS A 94 -7.74 17.51 15.89
C LYS A 94 -8.61 16.27 16.10
N ARG A 95 -9.62 16.06 15.26
CA ARG A 95 -10.49 14.86 15.37
C ARG A 95 -9.73 13.55 15.22
N PHE A 96 -8.50 13.60 14.68
CA PHE A 96 -7.64 12.43 14.53
C PHE A 96 -6.66 12.25 15.69
N ASP A 97 -6.64 13.19 16.65
CA ASP A 97 -5.75 13.08 17.81
C ASP A 97 -6.06 11.81 18.61
N GLY A 98 -5.00 11.21 19.15
CA GLY A 98 -5.13 9.99 19.94
C GLY A 98 -5.08 8.71 19.14
N LYS A 99 -5.14 8.78 17.80
CA LYS A 99 -4.97 7.59 16.97
C LYS A 99 -3.49 7.22 16.86
N SER A 100 -3.20 5.94 16.94
CA SER A 100 -1.84 5.43 16.75
C SER A 100 -1.53 5.34 15.26
N ILE A 101 -0.25 5.47 14.92
CA ILE A 101 0.21 5.30 13.54
C ILE A 101 0.52 3.82 13.31
N ARG A 102 0.05 3.29 12.20
CA ARG A 102 0.38 1.93 11.77
C ARG A 102 0.78 1.97 10.30
N ILE A 103 1.82 1.22 9.95
CA ILE A 103 2.29 1.13 8.57
C ILE A 103 2.09 -0.30 8.11
N ASP A 104 1.26 -0.47 7.08
CA ASP A 104 0.90 -1.75 6.52
C ASP A 104 1.50 -1.91 5.13
N VAL A 105 1.69 -3.14 4.71
CA VAL A 105 2.15 -3.45 3.35
C VAL A 105 1.12 -4.35 2.70
N CYS A 106 0.73 -3.99 1.48
CA CYS A 106 -0.20 -4.77 0.68
C CYS A 106 0.55 -5.32 -0.53
N GLU A 107 0.72 -6.62 -0.57
CA GLU A 107 1.41 -7.30 -1.66
C GLU A 107 0.41 -7.85 -2.66
N ILE A 108 0.52 -7.38 -3.90
CA ILE A 108 -0.38 -7.77 -4.98
C ILE A 108 0.42 -8.53 -6.03
N THR A 109 -0.08 -9.69 -6.43
CA THR A 109 0.43 -10.40 -7.60
C THR A 109 -0.61 -10.30 -8.69
N ALA A 110 -0.22 -9.75 -9.83
CA ALA A 110 -1.09 -9.54 -10.98
C ALA A 110 -0.83 -10.58 -12.06
N LYS A 111 -1.90 -11.16 -12.55
CA LYS A 111 -1.83 -12.02 -13.73
C LYS A 111 -1.98 -11.13 -14.97
N VAL A 112 -1.02 -11.23 -15.88
CA VAL A 112 -0.97 -10.39 -17.07
C VAL A 112 -1.27 -11.24 -18.31
N ASP A 113 -2.45 -11.06 -18.86
CA ASP A 113 -2.90 -11.70 -20.09
C ASP A 113 -3.46 -10.59 -21.00
N GLU A 114 -4.60 -10.83 -21.63
CA GLU A 114 -5.28 -9.79 -22.40
C GLU A 114 -5.78 -8.67 -21.50
N LYS A 115 -5.99 -8.98 -20.23
CA LYS A 115 -6.31 -7.99 -19.19
C LYS A 115 -5.53 -8.31 -17.93
N LEU A 116 -5.45 -7.33 -17.04
CA LEU A 116 -4.85 -7.51 -15.73
C LEU A 116 -5.89 -8.07 -14.77
N THR A 117 -5.55 -9.18 -14.10
CA THR A 117 -6.41 -9.78 -13.09
C THR A 117 -5.63 -10.04 -11.82
N LEU A 118 -6.33 -10.06 -10.70
CA LEU A 118 -5.70 -10.33 -9.41
C LEU A 118 -5.40 -11.82 -9.28
N CYS A 119 -4.13 -12.14 -9.09
CA CYS A 119 -3.69 -13.50 -8.79
C CYS A 119 -3.73 -13.74 -7.29
N SER A 120 -3.12 -12.85 -6.51
CA SER A 120 -3.12 -12.96 -5.04
C SER A 120 -2.95 -11.60 -4.40
N LEU A 121 -3.47 -11.50 -3.18
CA LEU A 121 -3.30 -10.32 -2.33
C LEU A 121 -2.93 -10.79 -0.94
N ASN A 122 -1.83 -10.25 -0.41
CA ASN A 122 -1.39 -10.52 0.96
C ASN A 122 -1.27 -9.19 1.70
N TYR A 123 -2.13 -8.97 2.69
CA TYR A 123 -2.14 -7.73 3.46
C TYR A 123 -1.47 -7.95 4.80
N ILE A 124 -0.41 -7.20 5.06
CA ILE A 124 0.41 -7.35 6.27
C ILE A 124 0.24 -6.13 7.14
N GLU A 125 -0.44 -6.29 8.27
CA GLU A 125 -0.63 -5.20 9.22
C GLU A 125 0.63 -4.98 10.04
N ASN A 126 0.90 -3.70 10.33
CA ASN A 126 2.04 -3.29 11.17
C ASN A 126 3.36 -3.89 10.65
N ALA A 127 3.55 -3.83 9.34
CA ALA A 127 4.68 -4.45 8.66
C ALA A 127 5.98 -3.67 8.85
N VAL A 128 5.89 -2.38 9.20
CA VAL A 128 7.04 -1.52 9.44
C VAL A 128 6.92 -0.95 10.85
N THR A 129 7.86 -1.32 11.70
CA THR A 129 7.89 -0.85 13.09
C THR A 129 9.20 -0.14 13.37
N ARG A 130 9.18 0.71 14.38
CA ARG A 130 10.36 1.43 14.81
C ARG A 130 10.97 0.79 16.05
#